data_6ab1a957755754a07811a895b9102fd6
#
_entry.id   6ab1a957755754a07811a895b9102fd6
#
_cell.length_a   1.000
_cell.length_b   1.000
_cell.length_c   1.000
_cell.angle_alpha   90.00
_cell.angle_beta   90.00
_cell.angle_gamma   90.00
#
_symmetry.space_group_name_H-M   'P 1'
#
loop_
_entity.id
_entity.type
_entity.pdbx_description
1 polymer ?
#
loop_
_entity_poly.entity_id
_entity_poly.type
_entity_poly.pdbx_seq_one_letter_code
_entity_poly.pdbx_strand_id
1 'polypeptide(L)'
;IKYSTQPIIASHSSSKALCDHDRNLTDEQLRALAKNGGVAQLCLLDAYINKNPKAASVCDAAEHLDHMIKVAGIDHVGIGTDFDGGGGLQGCNGDNDLINLTIKMIEKGYTEEDLRKIWGGNLLRVMKQVQEAPLLSSKKRR
;
A
#
# COMPACT_ATOMS: atom_id res chain seq x y z
N ILE A 1 -7.00 -14.13 0.17
CA ILE A 1 -7.74 -13.75 1.38
C ILE A 1 -8.66 -14.89 1.86
N LYS A 2 -9.48 -15.47 0.98
CA LYS A 2 -10.47 -16.52 1.36
C LYS A 2 -9.87 -17.72 2.11
N TYR A 3 -8.61 -18.07 1.84
CA TYR A 3 -7.93 -19.24 2.42
C TYR A 3 -6.87 -18.88 3.45
N SER A 4 -6.57 -17.60 3.65
CA SER A 4 -5.60 -17.17 4.64
C SER A 4 -6.26 -17.03 6.01
N THR A 5 -5.64 -17.64 7.02
CA THR A 5 -6.00 -17.46 8.44
C THR A 5 -5.19 -16.35 9.11
N GLN A 6 -4.22 -15.80 8.38
CA GLN A 6 -3.36 -14.71 8.83
C GLN A 6 -3.53 -13.48 7.92
N PRO A 7 -3.20 -12.29 8.41
CA PRO A 7 -3.19 -11.08 7.59
C PRO A 7 -2.26 -11.26 6.39
N ILE A 8 -2.65 -10.69 5.27
CA ILE A 8 -1.87 -10.72 4.03
C ILE A 8 -1.38 -9.33 3.65
N ILE A 9 -0.33 -9.30 2.84
CA ILE A 9 0.28 -8.08 2.32
C ILE A 9 0.09 -8.04 0.80
N ALA A 10 -0.40 -6.90 0.28
CA ALA A 10 -0.20 -6.50 -1.09
C ALA A 10 1.01 -5.56 -1.12
N SER A 11 2.19 -6.09 -1.44
CA SER A 11 3.47 -5.42 -1.21
C SER A 11 3.69 -4.17 -2.07
N HIS A 12 3.06 -4.09 -3.25
CA HIS A 12 3.14 -2.97 -4.19
C HIS A 12 1.96 -3.00 -5.16
N SER A 13 0.90 -2.28 -4.84
CA SER A 13 -0.31 -2.17 -5.68
C SER A 13 -1.02 -0.86 -5.38
N SER A 14 -1.46 -0.17 -6.42
CA SER A 14 -2.18 1.10 -6.29
C SER A 14 -3.69 0.91 -6.39
N SER A 15 -4.48 1.99 -6.52
CA SER A 15 -5.93 1.93 -6.62
C SER A 15 -6.41 1.78 -8.07
N LYS A 16 -7.20 0.75 -8.35
CA LYS A 16 -7.80 0.54 -9.67
C LYS A 16 -8.87 1.59 -9.99
N ALA A 17 -9.49 2.19 -8.98
CA ALA A 17 -10.47 3.25 -9.18
C ALA A 17 -9.89 4.52 -9.80
N LEU A 18 -8.60 4.83 -9.53
CA LEU A 18 -7.92 6.00 -10.08
C LEU A 18 -7.14 5.68 -11.36
N CYS A 19 -6.51 4.52 -11.42
CA CYS A 19 -5.83 4.05 -12.62
C CYS A 19 -6.23 2.59 -12.89
N ASP A 20 -7.04 2.37 -13.93
CA ASP A 20 -7.53 1.04 -14.31
C ASP A 20 -6.41 0.21 -14.93
N HIS A 21 -5.59 -0.39 -14.07
CA HIS A 21 -4.51 -1.30 -14.41
C HIS A 21 -4.71 -2.64 -13.68
N ASP A 22 -4.36 -3.76 -14.31
CA ASP A 22 -4.63 -5.10 -13.77
C ASP A 22 -3.85 -5.42 -12.48
N ARG A 23 -2.74 -4.72 -12.24
CA ARG A 23 -1.95 -4.84 -11.01
C ARG A 23 -2.52 -4.01 -9.85
N ASN A 24 -3.44 -3.10 -10.11
CA ASN A 24 -4.07 -2.27 -9.09
C ASN A 24 -5.24 -2.98 -8.43
N LEU A 25 -5.48 -2.66 -7.17
CA LEU A 25 -6.54 -3.25 -6.35
C LEU A 25 -7.86 -2.50 -6.55
N THR A 26 -8.94 -3.28 -6.69
CA THR A 26 -10.29 -2.72 -6.63
C THR A 26 -10.65 -2.32 -5.20
N ASP A 27 -11.65 -1.46 -5.03
CA ASP A 27 -12.16 -1.06 -3.72
C ASP A 27 -12.66 -2.26 -2.90
N GLU A 28 -13.23 -3.26 -3.57
CA GLU A 28 -13.66 -4.50 -2.93
C GLU A 28 -12.47 -5.30 -2.39
N GLN A 29 -11.39 -5.39 -3.17
CA GLN A 29 -10.15 -6.04 -2.74
C GLN A 29 -9.48 -5.30 -1.58
N LEU A 30 -9.46 -3.97 -1.61
CA LEU A 30 -8.95 -3.15 -0.50
C LEU A 30 -9.74 -3.37 0.78
N ARG A 31 -11.08 -3.36 0.71
CA ARG A 31 -11.94 -3.67 1.88
C ARG A 31 -11.75 -5.09 2.40
N ALA A 32 -11.62 -6.06 1.50
CA ALA A 32 -11.39 -7.45 1.87
C ALA A 32 -10.03 -7.66 2.55
N LEU A 33 -9.00 -6.95 2.08
CA LEU A 33 -7.67 -6.97 2.67
C LEU A 33 -7.68 -6.33 4.06
N ALA A 34 -8.34 -5.20 4.23
CA ALA A 34 -8.51 -4.54 5.52
C ALA A 34 -9.27 -5.44 6.52
N LYS A 35 -10.37 -6.07 6.08
CA LYS A 35 -11.13 -7.02 6.90
C LYS A 35 -10.29 -8.23 7.34
N ASN A 36 -9.32 -8.65 6.54
CA ASN A 36 -8.37 -9.71 6.89
C ASN A 36 -7.30 -9.23 7.89
N GLY A 37 -7.22 -7.95 8.21
CA GLY A 37 -6.17 -7.34 9.05
C GLY A 37 -4.88 -7.03 8.29
N GLY A 38 -4.87 -7.20 6.97
CA GLY A 38 -3.72 -7.00 6.10
C GLY A 38 -3.35 -5.55 5.83
N VAL A 39 -2.39 -5.36 4.92
CA VAL A 39 -1.93 -4.05 4.47
C VAL A 39 -1.70 -4.03 2.96
N ALA A 40 -2.22 -3.01 2.28
CA ALA A 40 -1.92 -2.69 0.88
C ALA A 40 -0.88 -1.57 0.84
N GLN A 41 0.21 -1.80 0.14
CA GLN A 41 1.29 -0.82 0.01
C GLN A 41 1.27 -0.19 -1.38
N LEU A 42 1.19 1.15 -1.41
CA LEU A 42 1.14 1.94 -2.62
C LEU A 42 2.39 1.71 -3.47
N CYS A 43 2.20 1.30 -4.72
CA CYS A 43 3.25 1.21 -5.72
C CYS A 43 3.48 2.58 -6.36
N LEU A 44 4.73 2.94 -6.61
CA LEU A 44 5.12 4.18 -7.28
C LEU A 44 5.57 3.96 -8.74
N LEU A 45 5.07 2.90 -9.39
CA LEU A 45 5.28 2.69 -10.82
C LEU A 45 4.32 3.58 -11.63
N ASP A 46 4.85 4.36 -12.53
CA ASP A 46 4.15 5.38 -13.32
C ASP A 46 2.87 4.86 -14.02
N ALA A 47 2.96 3.68 -14.66
CA ALA A 47 1.84 3.03 -15.34
C ALA A 47 0.71 2.58 -14.39
N TYR A 48 0.99 2.43 -13.07
CA TYR A 48 -0.02 2.07 -12.08
C TYR A 48 -0.66 3.29 -11.42
N ILE A 49 -0.01 4.45 -11.57
CA ILE A 49 -0.43 5.71 -10.95
C ILE A 49 -1.23 6.57 -11.94
N ASN A 50 -0.86 6.62 -13.21
CA ASN A 50 -1.55 7.47 -14.17
C ASN A 50 -1.73 6.75 -15.52
N LYS A 51 -2.91 6.90 -16.14
CA LYS A 51 -3.20 6.37 -17.50
C LYS A 51 -2.24 6.89 -18.56
N ASN A 52 -1.67 8.08 -18.35
CA ASN A 52 -0.53 8.59 -19.08
C ASN A 52 0.72 8.48 -18.20
N PRO A 53 1.54 7.41 -18.31
CA PRO A 53 2.68 7.20 -17.43
C PRO A 53 3.66 8.38 -17.38
N LYS A 54 3.85 9.06 -18.51
CA LYS A 54 4.74 10.25 -18.59
C LYS A 54 4.27 11.44 -17.78
N ALA A 55 2.98 11.47 -17.39
CA ALA A 55 2.41 12.52 -16.55
C ALA A 55 2.31 12.11 -15.08
N ALA A 56 2.62 10.85 -14.76
CA ALA A 56 2.53 10.34 -13.39
C ALA A 56 3.46 11.11 -12.45
N SER A 57 2.92 11.56 -11.32
CA SER A 57 3.60 12.43 -10.38
C SER A 57 3.40 12.02 -8.93
N VAL A 58 4.20 12.58 -8.04
CA VAL A 58 4.04 12.41 -6.58
C VAL A 58 2.67 12.93 -6.08
N CYS A 59 2.07 13.89 -6.79
CA CYS A 59 0.71 14.35 -6.48
C CYS A 59 -0.32 13.25 -6.76
N ASP A 60 -0.22 12.58 -7.91
CA ASP A 60 -1.11 11.46 -8.25
C ASP A 60 -0.93 10.30 -7.24
N ALA A 61 0.30 10.02 -6.82
CA ALA A 61 0.58 9.03 -5.79
C ALA A 61 -0.14 9.38 -4.47
N ALA A 62 -0.13 10.64 -4.06
CA ALA A 62 -0.84 11.10 -2.88
C ALA A 62 -2.37 10.95 -3.01
N GLU A 63 -2.95 11.15 -4.21
CA GLU A 63 -4.36 10.90 -4.46
C GLU A 63 -4.70 9.40 -4.36
N HIS A 64 -3.83 8.51 -4.91
CA HIS A 64 -3.99 7.07 -4.73
C HIS A 64 -3.96 6.67 -3.26
N LEU A 65 -3.04 7.23 -2.48
CA LEU A 65 -2.91 6.98 -1.05
C LEU A 65 -4.19 7.39 -0.30
N ASP A 66 -4.71 8.61 -0.55
CA ASP A 66 -5.96 9.10 0.02
C ASP A 66 -7.13 8.17 -0.28
N HIS A 67 -7.27 7.75 -1.54
CA HIS A 67 -8.35 6.84 -1.94
C HIS A 67 -8.23 5.49 -1.22
N MET A 68 -7.03 4.91 -1.19
CA MET A 68 -6.78 3.63 -0.52
C MET A 68 -7.12 3.73 0.98
N ILE A 69 -6.72 4.82 1.64
CA ILE A 69 -7.03 5.07 3.06
C ILE A 69 -8.53 5.27 3.28
N LYS A 70 -9.20 6.02 2.41
CA LYS A 70 -10.66 6.21 2.47
C LYS A 70 -11.42 4.90 2.37
N VAL A 71 -10.93 3.94 1.60
CA VAL A 71 -11.58 2.65 1.34
C VAL A 71 -11.23 1.59 2.38
N ALA A 72 -9.95 1.47 2.73
CA ALA A 72 -9.42 0.42 3.61
C ALA A 72 -9.24 0.87 5.07
N GLY A 73 -9.10 2.17 5.31
CA GLY A 73 -8.72 2.73 6.60
C GLY A 73 -7.20 2.90 6.74
N ILE A 74 -6.82 3.87 7.58
CA ILE A 74 -5.42 4.29 7.80
C ILE A 74 -4.50 3.16 8.28
N ASP A 75 -5.03 2.18 9.01
CA ASP A 75 -4.28 1.06 9.58
C ASP A 75 -3.94 -0.04 8.54
N HIS A 76 -4.45 0.09 7.31
CA HIS A 76 -4.37 -0.93 6.27
C HIS A 76 -3.65 -0.48 5.00
N VAL A 77 -2.98 0.68 5.04
CA VAL A 77 -2.27 1.24 3.89
C VAL A 77 -0.83 1.57 4.27
N GLY A 78 0.09 1.39 3.33
CA GLY A 78 1.50 1.72 3.47
C GLY A 78 2.14 2.09 2.14
N ILE A 79 3.47 2.18 2.10
CA ILE A 79 4.26 2.52 0.91
C ILE A 79 5.11 1.32 0.50
N GLY A 80 5.04 0.93 -0.77
CA GLY A 80 5.75 -0.21 -1.35
C GLY A 80 6.51 0.11 -2.64
N THR A 81 6.90 1.30 -2.84
CA THR A 81 7.61 1.98 -3.95
C THR A 81 7.79 1.21 -5.27
N ASP A 82 8.43 0.04 -5.23
CA ASP A 82 8.83 -0.77 -6.39
C ASP A 82 9.97 -0.12 -7.22
N PHE A 83 10.86 0.65 -6.58
CA PHE A 83 11.90 1.42 -7.28
C PHE A 83 12.89 0.54 -8.05
N ASP A 84 13.28 -0.60 -7.52
CA ASP A 84 14.15 -1.58 -8.18
C ASP A 84 13.43 -2.41 -9.26
N GLY A 85 12.09 -2.39 -9.26
CA GLY A 85 11.22 -2.98 -10.28
C GLY A 85 10.81 -2.01 -11.40
N GLY A 86 11.37 -0.81 -11.43
CA GLY A 86 11.06 0.22 -12.42
C GLY A 86 10.14 1.33 -11.90
N GLY A 87 9.86 1.37 -10.60
CA GLY A 87 9.13 2.46 -9.97
C GLY A 87 9.84 3.80 -10.12
N GLY A 88 9.07 4.86 -10.12
CA GLY A 88 9.53 6.24 -10.23
C GLY A 88 8.46 7.14 -10.85
N LEU A 89 8.33 8.35 -10.31
CA LEU A 89 7.32 9.34 -10.69
C LEU A 89 7.96 10.70 -10.80
N GLN A 90 7.32 11.62 -11.52
CA GLN A 90 7.75 13.02 -11.46
C GLN A 90 7.72 13.53 -10.02
N GLY A 91 8.88 13.97 -9.52
CA GLY A 91 9.05 14.41 -8.14
C GLY A 91 9.25 13.31 -7.10
N CYS A 92 9.34 12.02 -7.52
CA CYS A 92 9.68 10.92 -6.64
C CYS A 92 10.28 9.75 -7.45
N ASN A 93 11.57 9.83 -7.79
CA ASN A 93 12.28 8.86 -8.63
C ASN A 93 13.17 7.89 -7.85
N GLY A 94 13.24 8.01 -6.54
CA GLY A 94 14.09 7.17 -5.70
C GLY A 94 13.96 7.53 -4.22
N ASP A 95 14.72 6.85 -3.39
CA ASP A 95 14.61 6.96 -1.92
C ASP A 95 14.81 8.39 -1.41
N ASN A 96 15.72 9.16 -2.02
CA ASN A 96 15.96 10.56 -1.65
C ASN A 96 14.74 11.46 -1.88
N ASP A 97 13.84 11.08 -2.77
CA ASP A 97 12.67 11.87 -3.13
C ASP A 97 11.42 11.51 -2.32
N LEU A 98 11.47 10.47 -1.49
CA LEU A 98 10.35 10.03 -0.64
C LEU A 98 9.85 11.14 0.30
N ILE A 99 10.72 12.07 0.64
CA ILE A 99 10.35 13.28 1.39
C ILE A 99 9.26 14.10 0.67
N ASN A 100 9.25 14.11 -0.66
CA ASN A 100 8.26 14.84 -1.43
C ASN A 100 6.86 14.23 -1.26
N LEU A 101 6.75 12.90 -1.18
CA LEU A 101 5.48 12.24 -0.85
C LEU A 101 5.06 12.56 0.59
N THR A 102 6.00 12.59 1.54
CA THR A 102 5.73 13.01 2.92
C THR A 102 5.19 14.43 2.99
N ILE A 103 5.80 15.36 2.24
CA ILE A 103 5.31 16.76 2.15
C ILE A 103 3.87 16.78 1.63
N LYS A 104 3.55 16.01 0.57
CA LYS A 104 2.19 15.94 0.04
C LYS A 104 1.18 15.39 1.07
N MET A 105 1.57 14.40 1.85
CA MET A 105 0.73 13.90 2.94
C MET A 105 0.49 14.98 4.00
N ILE A 106 1.51 15.72 4.41
CA ILE A 106 1.38 16.83 5.37
C ILE A 106 0.48 17.95 4.82
N GLU A 107 0.64 18.34 3.55
CA GLU A 107 -0.22 19.32 2.87
C GLU A 107 -1.70 18.89 2.86
N LYS A 108 -1.97 17.59 2.82
CA LYS A 108 -3.32 16.99 2.89
C LYS A 108 -3.85 16.84 4.33
N GLY A 109 -3.06 17.17 5.34
CA GLY A 109 -3.47 17.17 6.75
C GLY A 109 -3.21 15.87 7.50
N TYR A 110 -2.38 14.97 6.98
CA TYR A 110 -1.96 13.78 7.72
C TYR A 110 -1.14 14.15 8.95
N THR A 111 -1.48 13.55 10.07
CA THR A 111 -0.77 13.74 11.34
C THR A 111 0.54 12.96 11.39
N GLU A 112 1.42 13.27 12.33
CA GLU A 112 2.64 12.49 12.57
C GLU A 112 2.33 11.00 12.83
N GLU A 113 1.25 10.72 13.55
CA GLU A 113 0.83 9.35 13.82
C GLU A 113 0.38 8.63 12.55
N ASP A 114 -0.37 9.30 11.67
CA ASP A 114 -0.76 8.76 10.37
C ASP A 114 0.47 8.44 9.51
N LEU A 115 1.44 9.37 9.47
CA LEU A 115 2.70 9.16 8.76
C LEU A 115 3.48 7.96 9.30
N ARG A 116 3.57 7.80 10.62
CA ARG A 116 4.22 6.63 11.24
C ARG A 116 3.56 5.31 10.83
N LYS A 117 2.24 5.28 10.76
CA LYS A 117 1.47 4.11 10.30
C LYS A 117 1.78 3.79 8.84
N ILE A 118 1.68 4.78 7.96
CA ILE A 118 1.86 4.64 6.51
C ILE A 118 3.30 4.24 6.17
N TRP A 119 4.31 4.89 6.77
CA TRP A 119 5.72 4.65 6.45
C TRP A 119 6.29 3.33 6.96
N GLY A 120 5.56 2.59 7.78
CA GLY A 120 6.04 1.26 8.18
C GLY A 120 5.28 0.64 9.34
N GLY A 121 4.63 1.42 10.18
CA GLY A 121 3.93 0.90 11.37
C GLY A 121 2.91 -0.18 11.03
N ASN A 122 2.14 0.02 9.96
CA ASN A 122 1.14 -0.96 9.52
C ASN A 122 1.76 -2.26 9.02
N LEU A 123 2.85 -2.19 8.25
CA LEU A 123 3.58 -3.36 7.78
C LEU A 123 4.20 -4.13 8.95
N LEU A 124 4.88 -3.42 9.85
CA LEU A 124 5.51 -4.02 11.04
C LEU A 124 4.47 -4.70 11.94
N ARG A 125 3.28 -4.11 12.10
CA ARG A 125 2.16 -4.73 12.82
C ARG A 125 1.78 -6.08 12.20
N VAL A 126 1.61 -6.13 10.88
CA VAL A 126 1.25 -7.38 10.18
C VAL A 126 2.38 -8.41 10.31
N MET A 127 3.63 -8.01 10.12
CA MET A 127 4.80 -8.89 10.28
C MET A 127 4.84 -9.50 11.68
N LYS A 128 4.70 -8.68 12.73
CA LYS A 128 4.68 -9.14 14.11
C LYS A 128 3.54 -10.12 14.36
N GLN A 129 2.33 -9.81 13.90
CA GLN A 129 1.16 -10.68 14.07
C GLN A 129 1.37 -12.05 13.42
N VAL A 130 1.96 -12.10 12.23
CA VAL A 130 2.23 -13.35 11.53
C VAL A 130 3.35 -14.15 12.21
N GLN A 131 4.41 -13.49 12.70
CA GLN A 131 5.52 -14.14 13.41
C GLN A 131 5.09 -14.72 14.75
N GLU A 132 4.18 -14.06 15.46
CA GLU A 132 3.67 -14.51 16.76
C GLU A 132 2.51 -15.53 16.63
N ALA A 133 2.02 -15.75 15.41
CA ALA A 133 0.95 -16.72 15.19
C ALA A 133 1.42 -18.15 15.52
N PRO A 134 0.59 -18.95 16.20
CA PRO A 134 0.91 -20.36 16.44
C PRO A 134 1.17 -21.06 15.10
N LEU A 135 2.30 -21.77 14.99
CA LEU A 135 2.53 -22.66 13.87
C LEU A 135 1.35 -23.62 13.78
N LEU A 136 0.65 -23.62 12.64
CA LEU A 136 -0.39 -24.60 12.39
C LEU A 136 0.27 -25.97 12.55
N SER A 137 -0.04 -26.67 13.65
CA SER A 137 0.42 -28.02 13.85
C SER A 137 0.05 -28.81 12.60
N SER A 138 1.02 -29.41 11.95
CA SER A 138 0.81 -30.29 10.82
C SER A 138 -0.10 -31.43 11.28
N LYS A 139 -1.41 -31.25 11.21
CA LYS A 139 -2.32 -32.39 11.32
C LYS A 139 -1.95 -33.31 10.17
N LYS A 140 -1.28 -34.40 10.54
CA LYS A 140 -0.96 -35.51 9.65
C LYS A 140 -2.19 -35.79 8.77
N ARG A 141 -2.03 -35.59 7.46
CA ARG A 141 -2.95 -36.18 6.50
C ARG A 141 -2.86 -37.69 6.71
N ARG A 142 -3.91 -38.23 7.29
CA ARG A 142 -4.18 -39.69 7.20
C ARG A 142 -5.00 -39.93 5.95
#